data_d76a0a0efd1c74536afa2cb673236821
#
_entry.id   d76a0a0efd1c74536afa2cb673236821
#
_cell.length_a   1.000
_cell.length_b   1.000
_cell.length_c   1.000
_cell.angle_alpha   90.00
_cell.angle_beta   90.00
_cell.angle_gamma   90.00
#
_symmetry.space_group_name_H-M   'P 1'
#
loop_
_entity.id
_entity.type
_entity.pdbx_description
1 polymer ?
#
loop_
_entity_poly.entity_id
_entity_poly.type
_entity_poly.pdbx_seq_one_letter_code
_entity_poly.pdbx_strand_id
1 'polypeptide(L)'
;YEWHITKWGDKDIVIPLPVIVYSKETGWHTFLSSRIAHEGSEYEGLRIATDGDHKGKIVEVNAAGQEVRPFDISITKTVLALLINSVLLVAIILGTARWYKKRTPDSPAPKGFVGFMEMFVMMIEDDVIKGCVGKDYKRYSPFLLTAFFFVFINNLMGLIPIFPGGANVTGNIAITLVLALCTFIAVNVWGNKAYWKEILWPDVPTQSLSP
;
A
#
# COMPACT_ATOMS: atom_id res chain seq x y z
N TYR A 1 7.81 -4.59 -14.45
CA TYR A 1 9.11 -3.98 -14.17
C TYR A 1 9.35 -2.63 -14.88
N GLU A 2 8.39 -2.13 -15.63
CA GLU A 2 8.40 -0.81 -16.26
C GLU A 2 7.14 -0.04 -15.92
N TRP A 3 7.23 1.30 -15.84
CA TRP A 3 6.08 2.16 -15.68
C TRP A 3 5.83 2.96 -16.96
N HIS A 4 4.81 2.58 -17.70
CA HIS A 4 4.35 3.31 -18.86
C HIS A 4 3.65 4.60 -18.41
N ILE A 5 4.19 5.76 -18.82
CA ILE A 5 3.63 7.07 -18.48
C ILE A 5 2.61 7.49 -19.53
N THR A 6 3.00 7.52 -20.78
CA THR A 6 2.16 7.95 -21.91
C THR A 6 2.78 7.51 -23.25
N LYS A 7 1.97 7.56 -24.28
CA LYS A 7 2.45 7.42 -25.66
C LYS A 7 2.61 8.80 -26.28
N TRP A 8 3.79 9.08 -26.84
CA TRP A 8 4.04 10.29 -27.61
C TRP A 8 4.35 9.91 -29.06
N GLY A 9 3.34 9.96 -29.93
CA GLY A 9 3.40 9.39 -31.27
C GLY A 9 3.61 7.88 -31.24
N ASP A 10 4.62 7.35 -31.92
CA ASP A 10 4.96 5.93 -31.98
C ASP A 10 5.90 5.47 -30.84
N LYS A 11 6.29 6.37 -29.92
CA LYS A 11 7.20 6.04 -28.81
C LYS A 11 6.44 5.96 -27.48
N ASP A 12 6.58 4.84 -26.80
CA ASP A 12 6.15 4.70 -25.41
C ASP A 12 7.18 5.37 -24.48
N ILE A 13 6.70 6.32 -23.66
CA ILE A 13 7.52 6.90 -22.60
C ILE A 13 7.36 6.02 -21.38
N VAL A 14 8.44 5.29 -21.07
CA VAL A 14 8.50 4.36 -19.93
C VAL A 14 9.59 4.76 -18.95
N ILE A 15 9.33 4.57 -17.68
CA ILE A 15 10.36 4.65 -16.64
C ILE A 15 10.84 3.22 -16.37
N PRO A 16 12.13 2.91 -16.68
CA PRO A 16 12.71 1.63 -16.31
C PRO A 16 12.90 1.58 -14.79
N LEU A 17 12.50 0.48 -14.17
CA LEU A 17 12.58 0.28 -12.73
C LEU A 17 13.78 -0.60 -12.38
N PRO A 18 14.40 -0.42 -11.20
CA PRO A 18 15.50 -1.27 -10.77
C PRO A 18 15.00 -2.69 -10.49
N VAL A 19 15.67 -3.64 -11.12
CA VAL A 19 15.52 -5.06 -10.91
C VAL A 19 16.58 -5.51 -9.91
N ILE A 20 16.13 -6.21 -8.87
CA ILE A 20 16.99 -6.75 -7.81
C ILE A 20 16.55 -8.19 -7.58
N VAL A 21 17.35 -9.13 -8.03
CA VAL A 21 17.05 -10.56 -7.93
C VAL A 21 18.25 -11.32 -7.36
N TYR A 22 17.96 -12.39 -6.65
CA TYR A 22 18.95 -13.32 -6.14
C TYR A 22 18.74 -14.69 -6.76
N SER A 23 19.73 -15.12 -7.57
CA SER A 23 19.81 -16.47 -8.09
C SER A 23 20.61 -17.35 -7.13
N LYS A 24 20.22 -18.61 -7.00
CA LYS A 24 20.96 -19.60 -6.23
C LYS A 24 22.30 -19.98 -6.87
N GLU A 25 22.40 -19.86 -8.18
CA GLU A 25 23.57 -20.27 -8.97
C GLU A 25 24.56 -19.11 -9.15
N THR A 26 24.06 -17.92 -9.44
CA THR A 26 24.88 -16.75 -9.84
C THR A 26 24.90 -15.62 -8.82
N GLY A 27 24.09 -15.71 -7.74
CA GLY A 27 24.08 -14.71 -6.66
C GLY A 27 23.17 -13.50 -6.94
N TRP A 28 23.59 -12.32 -6.47
CA TRP A 28 22.83 -11.09 -6.60
C TRP A 28 23.04 -10.42 -7.94
N HIS A 29 21.93 -10.07 -8.60
CA HIS A 29 21.88 -9.27 -9.82
C HIS A 29 21.10 -8.00 -9.57
N THR A 30 21.68 -6.86 -9.98
CA THR A 30 21.02 -5.54 -9.89
C THR A 30 21.23 -4.77 -11.18
N PHE A 31 20.15 -4.49 -11.90
CA PHE A 31 20.16 -3.77 -13.16
C PHE A 31 18.84 -3.04 -13.42
N LEU A 32 18.78 -2.22 -14.45
CA LEU A 32 17.52 -1.57 -14.86
C LEU A 32 16.72 -2.48 -15.78
N SER A 33 15.41 -2.50 -15.61
CA SER A 33 14.47 -3.31 -16.39
C SER A 33 14.59 -3.12 -17.90
N SER A 34 15.09 -1.97 -18.35
CA SER A 34 15.34 -1.69 -19.78
C SER A 34 16.25 -2.72 -20.47
N ARG A 35 17.05 -3.48 -19.70
CA ARG A 35 17.94 -4.50 -20.26
C ARG A 35 17.22 -5.80 -20.60
N ILE A 36 16.05 -6.04 -20.01
CA ILE A 36 15.22 -7.24 -20.23
C ILE A 36 13.81 -6.89 -20.71
N ALA A 37 13.54 -5.62 -21.05
CA ALA A 37 12.22 -5.12 -21.40
C ALA A 37 11.72 -5.57 -22.77
N HIS A 38 12.62 -5.85 -23.71
CA HIS A 38 12.24 -6.32 -25.04
C HIS A 38 11.97 -7.81 -25.02
N GLU A 39 10.93 -8.24 -25.73
CA GLU A 39 10.62 -9.66 -25.88
C GLU A 39 11.84 -10.44 -26.36
N GLY A 40 12.21 -11.49 -25.62
CA GLY A 40 13.37 -12.30 -25.90
C GLY A 40 14.73 -11.73 -25.48
N SER A 41 14.77 -10.53 -24.86
CA SER A 41 16.03 -10.02 -24.30
C SER A 41 16.39 -10.77 -23.02
N GLU A 42 17.64 -11.18 -22.94
CA GLU A 42 18.24 -11.86 -21.81
C GLU A 42 19.42 -11.04 -21.29
N TYR A 43 19.54 -10.91 -20.00
CA TYR A 43 20.66 -10.25 -19.36
C TYR A 43 21.12 -11.06 -18.15
N GLU A 44 22.39 -11.47 -18.16
CA GLU A 44 23.00 -12.32 -17.11
C GLU A 44 22.22 -13.61 -16.82
N GLY A 45 21.65 -14.26 -17.85
CA GLY A 45 20.85 -15.48 -17.71
C GLY A 45 19.42 -15.24 -17.21
N LEU A 46 19.02 -13.97 -17.03
CA LEU A 46 17.70 -13.58 -16.55
C LEU A 46 16.86 -13.00 -17.71
N ARG A 47 15.61 -13.41 -17.79
CA ARG A 47 14.63 -12.92 -18.76
C ARG A 47 13.24 -12.77 -18.15
N ILE A 48 12.35 -12.08 -18.84
CA ILE A 48 10.92 -12.07 -18.46
C ILE A 48 10.26 -13.25 -19.20
N ALA A 49 9.61 -14.13 -18.44
CA ALA A 49 8.87 -15.24 -19.04
C ALA A 49 7.70 -14.72 -19.87
N THR A 50 7.63 -15.15 -21.13
CA THR A 50 6.54 -14.80 -22.06
C THR A 50 5.34 -15.71 -21.93
N ASP A 51 5.56 -16.97 -21.50
CA ASP A 51 4.55 -18.02 -21.41
C ASP A 51 4.69 -18.84 -20.13
N GLY A 52 3.73 -19.74 -19.87
CA GLY A 52 3.75 -20.67 -18.75
C GLY A 52 3.32 -20.06 -17.40
N ASP A 53 3.60 -20.80 -16.31
CA ASP A 53 3.18 -20.44 -14.94
C ASP A 53 3.87 -19.18 -14.40
N HIS A 54 4.97 -18.78 -15.04
CA HIS A 54 5.78 -17.62 -14.63
C HIS A 54 5.63 -16.43 -15.58
N LYS A 55 4.62 -16.40 -16.43
CA LYS A 55 4.38 -15.32 -17.38
C LYS A 55 4.46 -13.93 -16.73
N GLY A 56 5.28 -13.06 -17.32
CA GLY A 56 5.50 -11.69 -16.83
C GLY A 56 6.37 -11.58 -15.57
N LYS A 57 6.99 -12.69 -15.13
CA LYS A 57 7.94 -12.73 -14.02
C LYS A 57 9.36 -12.89 -14.54
N ILE A 58 10.33 -12.47 -13.73
CA ILE A 58 11.73 -12.72 -14.01
C ILE A 58 12.02 -14.20 -13.71
N VAL A 59 12.61 -14.87 -14.68
CA VAL A 59 13.04 -16.28 -14.60
C VAL A 59 14.49 -16.39 -15.02
N GLU A 60 15.17 -17.41 -14.49
CA GLU A 60 16.47 -17.89 -14.97
C GLU A 60 16.31 -19.27 -15.57
N VAL A 61 17.16 -19.62 -16.53
CA VAL A 61 17.21 -20.95 -17.10
C VAL A 61 18.33 -21.71 -16.40
N ASN A 62 17.96 -22.74 -15.63
CA ASN A 62 18.94 -23.57 -14.95
C ASN A 62 19.75 -24.45 -15.95
N ALA A 63 20.79 -25.11 -15.47
CA ALA A 63 21.62 -26.02 -16.29
C ALA A 63 20.82 -27.18 -16.91
N ALA A 64 19.63 -27.49 -16.43
CA ALA A 64 18.72 -28.48 -16.97
C ALA A 64 17.74 -27.93 -18.03
N GLY A 65 17.85 -26.65 -18.40
CA GLY A 65 16.98 -25.99 -19.37
C GLY A 65 15.57 -25.64 -18.84
N GLN A 66 15.34 -25.74 -17.55
CA GLN A 66 14.06 -25.39 -16.92
C GLN A 66 14.04 -23.96 -16.44
N GLU A 67 12.90 -23.27 -16.63
CA GLU A 67 12.68 -21.95 -16.06
C GLU A 67 12.46 -22.04 -14.55
N VAL A 68 13.33 -21.40 -13.81
CA VAL A 68 13.27 -21.31 -12.34
C VAL A 68 13.08 -19.84 -11.96
N ARG A 69 12.24 -19.61 -10.97
CA ARG A 69 12.01 -18.26 -10.45
C ARG A 69 13.04 -17.92 -9.38
N PRO A 70 13.92 -16.93 -9.60
CA PRO A 70 14.83 -16.44 -8.57
C PRO A 70 14.05 -15.72 -7.46
N PHE A 71 14.72 -15.47 -6.34
CA PHE A 71 14.16 -14.60 -5.29
C PHE A 71 14.17 -13.15 -5.78
N ASP A 72 12.98 -12.58 -5.99
CA ASP A 72 12.77 -11.29 -6.64
C ASP A 72 12.25 -10.25 -5.65
N ILE A 73 13.07 -9.22 -5.38
CA ILE A 73 12.72 -8.04 -4.58
C ILE A 73 12.77 -6.75 -5.41
N SER A 74 12.58 -6.88 -6.71
CA SER A 74 12.59 -5.75 -7.65
C SER A 74 11.52 -4.71 -7.32
N ILE A 75 11.82 -3.45 -7.62
CA ILE A 75 10.85 -2.37 -7.50
C ILE A 75 9.90 -2.45 -8.69
N THR A 76 8.66 -2.88 -8.41
CA THR A 76 7.59 -2.89 -9.40
C THR A 76 6.86 -1.54 -9.45
N LYS A 77 6.04 -1.32 -10.49
CA LYS A 77 5.14 -0.16 -10.58
C LYS A 77 4.34 0.06 -9.29
N THR A 78 3.76 -1.00 -8.73
CA THR A 78 2.95 -0.93 -7.51
C THR A 78 3.78 -0.52 -6.29
N VAL A 79 5.00 -1.08 -6.15
CA VAL A 79 5.91 -0.71 -5.05
C VAL A 79 6.36 0.74 -5.16
N LEU A 80 6.72 1.20 -6.35
CA LEU A 80 7.12 2.59 -6.56
C LEU A 80 5.95 3.55 -6.27
N ALA A 81 4.74 3.23 -6.75
CA ALA A 81 3.55 4.01 -6.45
C ALA A 81 3.26 4.08 -4.95
N LEU A 82 3.39 2.94 -4.24
CA LEU A 82 3.23 2.87 -2.79
C LEU A 82 4.22 3.80 -2.07
N LEU A 83 5.49 3.80 -2.49
CA LEU A 83 6.51 4.67 -1.89
C LEU A 83 6.20 6.15 -2.15
N ILE A 84 5.87 6.52 -3.39
CA ILE A 84 5.52 7.91 -3.74
C ILE A 84 4.29 8.36 -2.94
N ASN A 85 3.23 7.56 -2.89
CA ASN A 85 2.01 7.89 -2.17
C ASN A 85 2.25 8.00 -0.65
N SER A 86 3.12 7.15 -0.09
CA SER A 86 3.51 7.22 1.31
C SER A 86 4.28 8.50 1.63
N VAL A 87 5.24 8.88 0.78
CA VAL A 87 5.97 10.15 0.93
C VAL A 87 5.02 11.34 0.80
N LEU A 88 4.11 11.31 -0.17
CA LEU A 88 3.09 12.34 -0.35
C LEU A 88 2.21 12.48 0.88
N LEU A 89 1.71 11.37 1.43
CA LEU A 89 0.90 11.35 2.65
C LEU A 89 1.67 11.97 3.83
N VAL A 90 2.90 11.52 4.06
CA VAL A 90 3.75 12.06 5.14
C VAL A 90 3.99 13.55 4.94
N ALA A 91 4.26 14.01 3.72
CA ALA A 91 4.46 15.42 3.41
C ALA A 91 3.20 16.26 3.72
N ILE A 92 2.01 15.78 3.34
CA ILE A 92 0.74 16.43 3.62
C ILE A 92 0.51 16.55 5.14
N ILE A 93 0.64 15.44 5.87
CA ILE A 93 0.40 15.42 7.32
C ILE A 93 1.42 16.28 8.07
N LEU A 94 2.72 16.16 7.75
CA LEU A 94 3.75 16.99 8.37
C LEU A 94 3.62 18.46 8.00
N GLY A 95 3.22 18.78 6.78
CA GLY A 95 2.95 20.15 6.34
C GLY A 95 1.82 20.78 7.17
N THR A 96 0.71 20.06 7.32
CA THR A 96 -0.43 20.47 8.17
C THR A 96 -0.01 20.61 9.63
N ALA A 97 0.68 19.62 10.19
CA ALA A 97 1.15 19.65 11.58
C ALA A 97 2.12 20.82 11.87
N ARG A 98 3.03 21.12 10.92
CA ARG A 98 3.94 22.29 11.04
C ARG A 98 3.19 23.61 11.05
N TRP A 99 2.10 23.72 10.30
CA TRP A 99 1.26 24.92 10.31
C TRP A 99 0.65 25.15 11.69
N TYR A 100 0.11 24.10 12.35
CA TYR A 100 -0.44 24.17 13.70
C TYR A 100 0.62 24.48 14.77
N LYS A 101 1.80 23.87 14.68
CA LYS A 101 2.90 24.10 15.64
C LYS A 101 3.33 25.57 15.75
N LYS A 102 3.07 26.38 14.72
CA LYS A 102 3.39 27.81 14.68
C LYS A 102 2.25 28.72 15.18
N ARG A 103 1.14 28.16 15.63
CA ARG A 103 -0.08 28.89 15.99
C ARG A 103 -0.47 28.65 17.42
N THR A 104 -1.19 29.65 18.00
CA THR A 104 -1.79 29.57 19.32
C THR A 104 -3.28 29.24 19.20
N PRO A 105 -3.94 28.77 20.27
CA PRO A 105 -5.39 28.50 20.28
C PRO A 105 -6.27 29.67 19.84
N ASP A 106 -5.80 30.91 20.07
CA ASP A 106 -6.53 32.14 19.70
C ASP A 106 -6.33 32.56 18.24
N SER A 107 -5.54 31.79 17.48
CA SER A 107 -5.31 32.09 16.07
C SER A 107 -6.57 31.81 15.24
N PRO A 108 -6.83 32.60 14.16
CA PRO A 108 -7.99 32.37 13.31
C PRO A 108 -7.94 30.98 12.69
N ALA A 109 -9.13 30.41 12.45
CA ALA A 109 -9.30 29.10 11.84
C ALA A 109 -8.51 28.96 10.52
N PRO A 110 -7.94 27.81 10.24
CA PRO A 110 -7.19 27.58 9.02
C PRO A 110 -8.08 27.71 7.79
N LYS A 111 -7.50 28.24 6.70
CA LYS A 111 -8.18 28.38 5.41
C LYS A 111 -7.48 27.52 4.36
N GLY A 112 -8.17 27.31 3.24
CA GLY A 112 -7.63 26.55 2.12
C GLY A 112 -7.37 25.07 2.45
N PHE A 113 -6.26 24.54 1.97
CA PHE A 113 -5.96 23.10 2.09
C PHE A 113 -5.81 22.64 3.56
N VAL A 114 -5.20 23.47 4.43
CA VAL A 114 -5.06 23.12 5.85
C VAL A 114 -6.42 23.05 6.54
N GLY A 115 -7.34 24.00 6.24
CA GLY A 115 -8.71 23.94 6.76
C GLY A 115 -9.49 22.74 6.25
N PHE A 116 -9.31 22.36 4.99
CA PHE A 116 -9.87 21.12 4.44
C PHE A 116 -9.36 19.89 5.19
N MET A 117 -8.04 19.79 5.42
CA MET A 117 -7.45 18.69 6.17
C MET A 117 -7.93 18.62 7.62
N GLU A 118 -8.06 19.79 8.29
CA GLU A 118 -8.62 19.86 9.65
C GLU A 118 -10.04 19.29 9.69
N MET A 119 -10.92 19.83 8.85
CA MET A 119 -12.31 19.36 8.76
C MET A 119 -12.37 17.86 8.50
N PHE A 120 -11.53 17.36 7.62
CA PHE A 120 -11.54 15.95 7.25
C PHE A 120 -11.03 15.04 8.37
N VAL A 121 -9.95 15.44 9.05
CA VAL A 121 -9.42 14.72 10.23
C VAL A 121 -10.45 14.70 11.34
N MET A 122 -11.07 15.86 11.67
CA MET A 122 -12.07 15.97 12.71
C MET A 122 -13.32 15.14 12.42
N MET A 123 -13.80 15.15 11.16
CA MET A 123 -14.93 14.32 10.75
C MET A 123 -14.65 12.83 11.00
N ILE A 124 -13.48 12.34 10.60
CA ILE A 124 -13.13 10.93 10.82
C ILE A 124 -12.93 10.62 12.31
N GLU A 125 -12.30 11.53 13.05
CA GLU A 125 -12.06 11.33 14.48
C GLU A 125 -13.36 11.37 15.30
N ASP A 126 -14.20 12.38 15.09
CA ASP A 126 -15.40 12.60 15.90
C ASP A 126 -16.55 11.67 15.50
N ASP A 127 -16.81 11.53 14.18
CA ASP A 127 -17.97 10.77 13.70
C ASP A 127 -17.71 9.27 13.65
N VAL A 128 -16.46 8.86 13.37
CA VAL A 128 -16.14 7.44 13.17
C VAL A 128 -15.37 6.89 14.37
N ILE A 129 -14.17 7.42 14.64
CA ILE A 129 -13.28 6.77 15.63
C ILE A 129 -13.86 6.87 17.03
N LYS A 130 -14.30 8.04 17.44
CA LYS A 130 -14.88 8.29 18.76
C LYS A 130 -16.17 7.52 18.99
N GLY A 131 -17.00 7.42 17.94
CA GLY A 131 -18.24 6.64 17.98
C GLY A 131 -17.99 5.13 18.13
N CYS A 132 -16.96 4.59 17.45
CA CYS A 132 -16.66 3.15 17.46
C CYS A 132 -15.79 2.73 18.65
N VAL A 133 -14.80 3.53 19.05
CA VAL A 133 -13.84 3.17 20.10
C VAL A 133 -14.29 3.62 21.50
N GLY A 134 -15.07 4.69 21.57
CA GLY A 134 -15.57 5.21 22.86
C GLY A 134 -14.52 6.02 23.63
N LYS A 135 -14.44 5.85 24.97
CA LYS A 135 -13.67 6.71 25.86
C LYS A 135 -12.17 6.76 25.59
N ASP A 136 -11.61 5.66 25.11
CA ASP A 136 -10.17 5.53 24.89
C ASP A 136 -9.73 5.90 23.45
N TYR A 137 -10.61 6.53 22.68
CA TYR A 137 -10.40 6.84 21.26
C TYR A 137 -9.07 7.57 20.98
N LYS A 138 -8.64 8.49 21.86
CA LYS A 138 -7.39 9.27 21.70
C LYS A 138 -6.14 8.40 21.60
N ARG A 139 -6.15 7.23 22.24
CA ARG A 139 -5.04 6.27 22.19
C ARG A 139 -4.91 5.61 20.83
N TYR A 140 -6.05 5.31 20.20
CA TYR A 140 -6.12 4.56 18.95
C TYR A 140 -6.25 5.46 17.72
N SER A 141 -6.68 6.70 17.90
CA SER A 141 -6.90 7.68 16.83
C SER A 141 -5.69 7.85 15.89
N PRO A 142 -4.43 7.95 16.36
CA PRO A 142 -3.29 8.08 15.44
C PRO A 142 -3.12 6.88 14.51
N PHE A 143 -3.32 5.66 15.01
CA PHE A 143 -3.24 4.45 14.20
C PHE A 143 -4.37 4.39 13.18
N LEU A 144 -5.62 4.61 13.62
CA LEU A 144 -6.81 4.53 12.77
C LEU A 144 -6.81 5.62 11.69
N LEU A 145 -6.43 6.85 12.04
CA LEU A 145 -6.26 7.94 11.07
C LEU A 145 -5.16 7.61 10.05
N THR A 146 -4.03 7.05 10.50
CA THR A 146 -2.96 6.65 9.59
C THR A 146 -3.43 5.58 8.60
N ALA A 147 -4.11 4.54 9.08
CA ALA A 147 -4.67 3.50 8.23
C ALA A 147 -5.71 4.05 7.25
N PHE A 148 -6.61 4.92 7.72
CA PHE A 148 -7.61 5.56 6.89
C PHE A 148 -6.97 6.40 5.78
N PHE A 149 -6.08 7.33 6.11
CA PHE A 149 -5.44 8.20 5.12
C PHE A 149 -4.52 7.42 4.18
N PHE A 150 -3.86 6.38 4.66
CA PHE A 150 -3.08 5.51 3.79
C PHE A 150 -3.95 4.87 2.72
N VAL A 151 -5.06 4.25 3.10
CA VAL A 151 -6.00 3.63 2.16
C VAL A 151 -6.63 4.70 1.25
N PHE A 152 -7.07 5.83 1.81
CA PHE A 152 -7.71 6.91 1.07
C PHE A 152 -6.80 7.51 0.00
N ILE A 153 -5.58 7.89 0.35
CA ILE A 153 -4.62 8.48 -0.61
C ILE A 153 -4.23 7.47 -1.70
N ASN A 154 -4.01 6.21 -1.34
CA ASN A 154 -3.68 5.20 -2.35
C ASN A 154 -4.84 4.94 -3.32
N ASN A 155 -6.10 4.96 -2.86
CA ASN A 155 -7.27 4.84 -3.73
C ASN A 155 -7.43 6.09 -4.61
N LEU A 156 -7.29 7.28 -4.03
CA LEU A 156 -7.39 8.54 -4.77
C LEU A 156 -6.33 8.61 -5.88
N MET A 157 -5.09 8.27 -5.57
CA MET A 157 -4.01 8.21 -6.56
C MET A 157 -4.23 7.12 -7.61
N GLY A 158 -4.87 6.01 -7.24
CA GLY A 158 -5.26 4.95 -8.19
C GLY A 158 -6.27 5.41 -9.24
N LEU A 159 -7.11 6.39 -8.93
CA LEU A 159 -8.10 6.97 -9.85
C LEU A 159 -7.49 7.96 -10.85
N ILE A 160 -6.32 8.52 -10.55
CA ILE A 160 -5.65 9.47 -11.44
C ILE A 160 -4.93 8.70 -12.55
N PRO A 161 -5.32 8.83 -13.84
CA PRO A 161 -4.73 8.04 -14.92
C PRO A 161 -3.35 8.54 -15.39
N ILE A 162 -2.80 9.56 -14.74
CA ILE A 162 -1.55 10.23 -15.11
C ILE A 162 -0.49 9.97 -14.03
N PHE A 163 0.76 9.78 -14.45
CA PHE A 163 1.90 9.65 -13.51
C PHE A 163 1.90 10.80 -12.47
N PRO A 164 2.11 10.52 -11.19
CA PRO A 164 2.45 9.24 -10.53
C PRO A 164 1.24 8.37 -10.14
N GLY A 165 0.07 8.64 -10.66
CA GLY A 165 -1.15 7.87 -10.39
C GLY A 165 -1.29 6.61 -11.28
N GLY A 166 -2.51 6.05 -11.31
CA GLY A 166 -2.87 4.91 -12.15
C GLY A 166 -2.31 3.55 -11.70
N ALA A 167 -1.78 3.46 -10.48
CA ALA A 167 -1.41 2.18 -9.87
C ALA A 167 -2.47 1.79 -8.84
N ASN A 168 -3.12 0.66 -9.05
CA ASN A 168 -4.08 0.11 -8.08
C ASN A 168 -3.31 -0.57 -6.92
N VAL A 169 -2.83 0.25 -5.98
CA VAL A 169 -2.02 -0.20 -4.84
C VAL A 169 -2.85 -1.06 -3.89
N THR A 170 -4.04 -0.59 -3.55
CA THR A 170 -4.96 -1.28 -2.61
C THR A 170 -5.67 -2.48 -3.22
N GLY A 171 -5.70 -2.62 -4.54
CA GLY A 171 -6.12 -3.83 -5.24
C GLY A 171 -5.10 -4.96 -5.20
N ASN A 172 -3.87 -4.70 -4.73
CA ASN A 172 -2.86 -5.74 -4.58
C ASN A 172 -3.10 -6.53 -3.29
N ILE A 173 -3.36 -7.83 -3.43
CA ILE A 173 -3.69 -8.73 -2.31
C ILE A 173 -2.58 -8.79 -1.25
N ALA A 174 -1.32 -8.65 -1.62
CA ALA A 174 -0.22 -8.65 -0.65
C ALA A 174 -0.28 -7.42 0.26
N ILE A 175 -0.61 -6.24 -0.28
CA ILE A 175 -0.72 -4.99 0.48
C ILE A 175 -1.93 -5.04 1.40
N THR A 176 -3.09 -5.46 0.89
CA THR A 176 -4.31 -5.58 1.69
C THR A 176 -4.20 -6.65 2.75
N LEU A 177 -3.48 -7.75 2.49
CA LEU A 177 -3.17 -8.78 3.49
C LEU A 177 -2.33 -8.21 4.65
N VAL A 178 -1.30 -7.42 4.35
CA VAL A 178 -0.48 -6.76 5.40
C VAL A 178 -1.34 -5.81 6.24
N LEU A 179 -2.19 -5.00 5.62
CA LEU A 179 -3.11 -4.11 6.34
C LEU A 179 -4.09 -4.90 7.22
N ALA A 180 -4.63 -6.00 6.70
CA ALA A 180 -5.52 -6.89 7.44
C ALA A 180 -4.79 -7.53 8.65
N LEU A 181 -3.54 -7.97 8.47
CA LEU A 181 -2.72 -8.50 9.56
C LEU A 181 -2.42 -7.44 10.62
N CYS A 182 -2.08 -6.22 10.22
CA CYS A 182 -1.88 -5.11 11.17
C CYS A 182 -3.16 -4.85 11.98
N THR A 183 -4.32 -4.82 11.34
CA THR A 183 -5.61 -4.64 12.01
C THR A 183 -5.93 -5.82 12.92
N PHE A 184 -5.73 -7.04 12.44
CA PHE A 184 -5.92 -8.26 13.23
C PHE A 184 -5.06 -8.26 14.50
N ILE A 185 -3.78 -7.95 14.39
CA ILE A 185 -2.87 -7.86 15.54
C ILE A 185 -3.33 -6.75 16.49
N ALA A 186 -3.66 -5.57 15.97
CA ALA A 186 -4.11 -4.45 16.78
C ALA A 186 -5.37 -4.80 17.60
N VAL A 187 -6.39 -5.36 16.94
CA VAL A 187 -7.65 -5.75 17.59
C VAL A 187 -7.44 -6.83 18.65
N ASN A 188 -6.62 -7.84 18.37
CA ASN A 188 -6.39 -8.94 19.31
C ASN A 188 -5.51 -8.52 20.51
N VAL A 189 -4.50 -7.68 20.29
CA VAL A 189 -3.61 -7.21 21.37
C VAL A 189 -4.33 -6.23 22.31
N TRP A 190 -5.19 -5.37 21.74
CA TRP A 190 -5.90 -4.34 22.52
C TRP A 190 -7.34 -4.69 22.84
N GLY A 191 -7.80 -5.88 22.44
CA GLY A 191 -9.14 -6.39 22.74
C GLY A 191 -9.37 -6.49 24.26
N ASN A 192 -10.52 -5.98 24.71
CA ASN A 192 -10.91 -6.06 26.10
C ASN A 192 -11.59 -7.41 26.44
N LYS A 193 -11.89 -7.63 27.72
CA LYS A 193 -12.55 -8.88 28.17
C LYS A 193 -13.91 -9.10 27.51
N ALA A 194 -14.66 -8.03 27.21
CA ALA A 194 -15.96 -8.14 26.55
C ALA A 194 -15.79 -8.63 25.10
N TYR A 195 -14.81 -8.11 24.37
CA TYR A 195 -14.46 -8.57 23.02
C TYR A 195 -14.14 -10.06 22.99
N TRP A 196 -13.27 -10.53 23.90
CA TRP A 196 -12.90 -11.95 23.97
C TRP A 196 -14.07 -12.84 24.40
N LYS A 197 -14.93 -12.36 25.32
CA LYS A 197 -16.14 -13.07 25.71
C LYS A 197 -17.08 -13.24 24.52
N GLU A 198 -17.29 -12.19 23.75
CA GLU A 198 -18.19 -12.22 22.58
C GLU A 198 -17.70 -13.17 21.48
N ILE A 199 -16.39 -13.24 21.24
CA ILE A 199 -15.81 -14.14 20.25
C ILE A 199 -15.85 -15.60 20.73
N LEU A 200 -15.44 -15.86 21.98
CA LEU A 200 -15.28 -17.23 22.48
C LEU A 200 -16.60 -17.81 23.02
N TRP A 201 -17.48 -16.94 23.50
CA TRP A 201 -18.75 -17.33 24.12
C TRP A 201 -19.84 -16.29 23.84
N PRO A 202 -20.35 -16.23 22.59
CA PRO A 202 -21.42 -15.31 22.25
C PRO A 202 -22.69 -15.57 23.02
N ASP A 203 -23.33 -14.52 23.55
CA ASP A 203 -24.64 -14.60 24.19
C ASP A 203 -25.73 -14.85 23.12
N VAL A 204 -25.99 -16.11 22.78
CA VAL A 204 -27.03 -16.47 21.81
C VAL A 204 -28.38 -16.48 22.54
N PRO A 205 -29.39 -15.74 22.07
CA PRO A 205 -30.72 -15.84 22.66
C PRO A 205 -31.29 -17.25 22.44
N THR A 206 -31.37 -18.01 23.51
CA THR A 206 -31.90 -19.40 23.49
C THR A 206 -33.43 -19.47 23.28
N GLN A 207 -34.09 -18.33 23.07
CA GLN A 207 -35.57 -18.26 22.95
C GLN A 207 -36.15 -18.71 21.61
N SER A 208 -35.34 -19.10 20.63
CA SER A 208 -35.85 -19.54 19.31
C SER A 208 -35.97 -21.07 19.14
N LEU A 209 -35.71 -21.87 20.19
CA LEU A 209 -35.72 -23.32 20.11
C LEU A 209 -36.75 -23.99 21.06
N SER A 210 -37.79 -23.29 21.47
CA SER A 210 -38.94 -23.97 22.04
C SER A 210 -39.98 -24.32 20.96
N PRO A 211 -40.35 -25.57 20.80
CA PRO A 211 -41.30 -26.02 19.79
C PRO A 211 -42.71 -25.45 20.01
#